data_2457e616d967839c0dae71fb3433f6a8
#
_entry.id   2457e616d967839c0dae71fb3433f6a8
#
_cell.length_a   1.000
_cell.length_b   1.000
_cell.length_c   1.000
_cell.angle_alpha   90.00
_cell.angle_beta   90.00
_cell.angle_gamma   90.00
#
_symmetry.space_group_name_H-M   'P 1'
#
loop_
_entity.id
_entity.type
_entity.pdbx_description
1 polymer ?
#
loop_
_entity_poly.entity_id
_entity_poly.type
_entity_poly.pdbx_seq_one_letter_code
_entity_poly.pdbx_strand_id
1 'polypeptide(L)'
;MMDIADMQIERHPWEPFVPEGARVLIMGTFPPGSHRWSMDFYYPNRTNDFWYMMGLIFFGNRNALYRSESKCFDLVAIKELLTDRHIALNDTAREVRRLKGNASDKFLDIITPVPLYELLSGMPECHT
;
A
#
# COMPACT_ATOMS: atom_id res chain seq x y z
N MET A 1 -18.66 -11.21 -24.33
CA MET A 1 -17.32 -11.08 -23.72
C MET A 1 -17.00 -9.60 -23.54
N MET A 2 -16.55 -9.21 -22.36
CA MET A 2 -16.18 -7.83 -22.10
C MET A 2 -14.81 -7.52 -22.71
N ASP A 3 -14.73 -6.45 -23.49
CA ASP A 3 -13.47 -5.93 -24.01
C ASP A 3 -12.74 -5.18 -22.88
N ILE A 4 -11.40 -5.06 -22.99
CA ILE A 4 -10.61 -4.29 -22.03
C ILE A 4 -11.11 -2.84 -21.92
N ALA A 5 -11.53 -2.24 -23.04
CA ALA A 5 -12.06 -0.87 -23.05
C ALA A 5 -13.34 -0.72 -22.22
N ASP A 6 -14.07 -1.81 -22.01
CA ASP A 6 -15.32 -1.79 -21.23
C ASP A 6 -15.09 -2.00 -19.73
N MET A 7 -13.87 -2.35 -19.32
CA MET A 7 -13.54 -2.56 -17.91
C MET A 7 -13.41 -1.23 -17.19
N GLN A 8 -14.00 -1.16 -16.01
CA GLN A 8 -13.96 0.05 -15.20
C GLN A 8 -12.54 0.39 -14.76
N ILE A 9 -12.18 1.67 -14.85
CA ILE A 9 -10.94 2.18 -14.30
C ILE A 9 -11.10 2.31 -12.78
N GLU A 10 -10.17 1.73 -12.02
CA GLU A 10 -10.14 1.86 -10.58
C GLU A 10 -9.11 2.92 -10.19
N ARG A 11 -9.50 3.80 -9.30
CA ARG A 11 -8.59 4.80 -8.72
C ARG A 11 -8.04 4.27 -7.42
N HIS A 12 -6.79 4.62 -7.13
CA HIS A 12 -6.17 4.26 -5.86
C HIS A 12 -6.99 4.90 -4.72
N PRO A 13 -7.41 4.09 -3.73
CA PRO A 13 -8.30 4.59 -2.67
C PRO A 13 -7.62 5.49 -1.65
N TRP A 14 -6.28 5.49 -1.59
CA TRP A 14 -5.55 6.24 -0.58
C TRP A 14 -4.54 7.19 -1.19
N GLU A 15 -4.37 8.34 -0.54
CA GLU A 15 -3.30 9.26 -0.87
C GLU A 15 -1.95 8.68 -0.42
N PRO A 16 -0.83 9.14 -0.99
CA PRO A 16 0.48 8.74 -0.47
C PRO A 16 0.58 9.04 1.02
N PHE A 17 1.09 8.08 1.79
CA PHE A 17 1.37 8.30 3.21
C PHE A 17 2.79 8.79 3.35
N VAL A 18 2.97 10.07 3.67
CA VAL A 18 4.29 10.71 3.74
C VAL A 18 4.44 11.42 5.08
N PRO A 19 5.02 10.75 6.09
CA PRO A 19 5.27 11.42 7.36
C PRO A 19 6.36 12.49 7.22
N GLU A 20 6.35 13.47 8.11
CA GLU A 20 7.36 14.50 8.13
C GLU A 20 8.76 13.89 8.29
N GLY A 21 9.71 14.35 7.48
CA GLY A 21 11.07 13.83 7.52
C GLY A 21 11.23 12.45 6.92
N ALA A 22 10.32 12.02 6.05
CA ALA A 22 10.38 10.69 5.42
C ALA A 22 11.73 10.48 4.74
N ARG A 23 12.37 9.34 5.06
CA ARG A 23 13.69 8.97 4.55
C ARG A 23 13.64 7.80 3.58
N VAL A 24 12.60 6.99 3.66
CA VAL A 24 12.41 5.80 2.84
C VAL A 24 11.03 5.86 2.22
N LEU A 25 10.96 5.57 0.94
CA LEU A 25 9.68 5.39 0.26
C LEU A 25 9.57 3.91 -0.15
N ILE A 26 8.57 3.23 0.38
CA ILE A 26 8.27 1.86 -0.02
C ILE A 26 7.12 1.93 -1.03
N MET A 27 7.36 1.36 -2.20
CA MET A 27 6.36 1.33 -3.28
C MET A 27 5.93 -0.10 -3.52
N GLY A 28 4.63 -0.30 -3.55
CA GLY A 28 4.04 -1.58 -3.84
C GLY A 28 3.19 -1.54 -5.09
N THR A 29 2.35 -2.55 -5.22
CA THR A 29 1.38 -2.66 -6.30
C THR A 29 0.05 -2.05 -5.88
N PHE A 30 -0.88 -1.96 -6.84
CA PHE A 30 -2.24 -1.49 -6.57
C PHE A 30 -2.95 -2.46 -5.61
N PRO A 31 -3.77 -1.96 -4.67
CA PRO A 31 -4.40 -2.84 -3.69
C PRO A 31 -5.43 -3.79 -4.32
N PRO A 32 -5.74 -4.91 -3.64
CA PRO A 32 -6.82 -5.80 -4.08
C PRO A 32 -8.18 -5.12 -3.96
N GLY A 33 -9.23 -5.77 -4.48
CA GLY A 33 -10.59 -5.28 -4.32
C GLY A 33 -10.97 -5.14 -2.85
N SER A 34 -11.84 -4.18 -2.54
CA SER A 34 -12.20 -3.81 -1.16
C SER A 34 -12.74 -4.97 -0.32
N HIS A 35 -13.29 -5.99 -0.96
CA HIS A 35 -13.79 -7.19 -0.25
C HIS A 35 -12.68 -7.97 0.47
N ARG A 36 -11.41 -7.72 0.13
CA ARG A 36 -10.26 -8.37 0.76
C ARG A 36 -9.58 -7.52 1.83
N TRP A 37 -10.06 -6.30 2.05
CA TRP A 37 -9.44 -5.39 3.00
C TRP A 37 -9.80 -5.74 4.45
N SER A 38 -8.80 -5.84 5.30
CA SER A 38 -8.99 -5.94 6.75
C SER A 38 -8.81 -4.58 7.44
N MET A 39 -8.41 -3.56 6.69
CA MET A 39 -8.29 -2.18 7.16
C MET A 39 -8.34 -1.24 5.96
N ASP A 40 -8.47 0.04 6.20
CA ASP A 40 -8.53 1.08 5.18
C ASP A 40 -7.16 1.74 5.00
N PHE A 41 -6.16 0.96 4.57
CA PHE A 41 -4.79 1.44 4.40
C PHE A 41 -4.00 0.46 3.53
N TYR A 42 -2.76 0.83 3.18
CA TYR A 42 -1.87 0.04 2.32
C TYR A 42 -1.67 -1.38 2.83
N TYR A 43 -1.57 -2.32 1.90
CA TYR A 43 -1.43 -3.76 2.19
C TYR A 43 -2.53 -4.26 3.13
N PRO A 44 -3.80 -4.05 2.77
CA PRO A 44 -4.91 -4.29 3.69
C PRO A 44 -5.31 -5.75 3.86
N ASN A 45 -4.87 -6.63 2.96
CA ASN A 45 -5.26 -8.03 3.00
C ASN A 45 -4.46 -8.76 4.09
N ARG A 46 -5.16 -9.33 5.07
CA ARG A 46 -4.55 -10.05 6.19
C ARG A 46 -3.72 -11.27 5.80
N THR A 47 -3.85 -11.76 4.57
CA THR A 47 -3.03 -12.87 4.07
C THR A 47 -1.76 -12.38 3.36
N ASN A 48 -1.59 -11.07 3.20
CA ASN A 48 -0.36 -10.48 2.68
C ASN A 48 0.68 -10.41 3.78
N ASP A 49 1.94 -10.72 3.46
CA ASP A 49 3.02 -10.83 4.45
C ASP A 49 3.61 -9.49 4.91
N PHE A 50 3.27 -8.39 4.24
CA PHE A 50 3.99 -7.12 4.44
C PHE A 50 4.01 -6.67 5.91
N TRP A 51 2.84 -6.54 6.54
CA TRP A 51 2.79 -6.04 7.92
C TRP A 51 3.30 -7.07 8.93
N TYR A 52 3.22 -8.36 8.60
CA TYR A 52 3.84 -9.40 9.44
C TYR A 52 5.36 -9.29 9.39
N MET A 53 5.94 -9.02 8.21
CA MET A 53 7.37 -8.78 8.06
C MET A 53 7.80 -7.52 8.81
N MET A 54 7.04 -6.44 8.70
CA MET A 54 7.33 -5.20 9.40
C MET A 54 7.29 -5.39 10.92
N GLY A 55 6.32 -6.14 11.42
CA GLY A 55 6.24 -6.50 12.83
C GLY A 55 7.46 -7.28 13.28
N LEU A 56 7.88 -8.25 12.50
CA LEU A 56 9.07 -9.05 12.81
C LEU A 56 10.35 -8.20 12.83
N ILE A 57 10.52 -7.34 11.83
CA ILE A 57 11.73 -6.51 11.69
C ILE A 57 11.85 -5.50 12.83
N PHE A 58 10.78 -4.80 13.16
CA PHE A 58 10.85 -3.67 14.09
C PHE A 58 10.52 -4.03 15.53
N PHE A 59 9.78 -5.10 15.77
CA PHE A 59 9.35 -5.49 17.11
C PHE A 59 9.75 -6.91 17.50
N GLY A 60 10.38 -7.65 16.59
CA GLY A 60 10.74 -9.05 16.85
C GLY A 60 9.54 -9.99 16.95
N ASN A 61 8.37 -9.58 16.51
CA ASN A 61 7.14 -10.34 16.61
C ASN A 61 6.29 -10.09 15.35
N ARG A 62 6.07 -11.15 14.57
CA ARG A 62 5.31 -11.03 13.31
C ARG A 62 3.86 -10.58 13.54
N ASN A 63 3.31 -10.75 14.72
CA ASN A 63 1.94 -10.38 15.06
C ASN A 63 1.83 -9.04 15.78
N ALA A 64 2.93 -8.27 15.88
CA ALA A 64 2.95 -7.01 16.62
C ALA A 64 1.94 -5.99 16.08
N LEU A 65 1.67 -6.02 14.76
CA LEU A 65 0.77 -5.10 14.08
C LEU A 65 -0.58 -5.73 13.72
N TYR A 66 -0.86 -6.92 14.25
CA TYR A 66 -2.08 -7.66 13.95
C TYR A 66 -2.89 -7.89 15.23
N ARG A 67 -4.20 -7.68 15.15
CA ARG A 67 -5.13 -7.95 16.25
C ARG A 67 -5.92 -9.22 15.96
N SER A 68 -5.62 -10.29 16.67
CA SER A 68 -6.27 -11.59 16.46
C SER A 68 -7.75 -11.58 16.82
N GLU A 69 -8.15 -10.82 17.83
CA GLU A 69 -9.54 -10.75 18.29
C GLU A 69 -10.47 -10.11 17.26
N SER A 70 -9.99 -9.14 16.48
CA SER A 70 -10.77 -8.48 15.43
C SER A 70 -10.40 -8.96 14.03
N LYS A 71 -9.39 -9.80 13.91
CA LYS A 71 -8.87 -10.35 12.65
C LYS A 71 -8.50 -9.25 11.65
N CYS A 72 -7.89 -8.18 12.13
CA CYS A 72 -7.45 -7.06 11.30
C CYS A 72 -6.12 -6.52 11.80
N PHE A 73 -5.46 -5.72 10.96
CA PHE A 73 -4.23 -5.05 11.36
C PHE A 73 -4.54 -3.86 12.28
N ASP A 74 -3.57 -3.52 13.13
CA ASP A 74 -3.67 -2.37 14.02
C ASP A 74 -3.20 -1.12 13.28
N LEU A 75 -4.14 -0.40 12.68
CA LEU A 75 -3.82 0.77 11.84
C LEU A 75 -3.14 1.88 12.64
N VAL A 76 -3.52 2.11 13.89
CA VAL A 76 -2.89 3.13 14.74
C VAL A 76 -1.43 2.79 14.96
N ALA A 77 -1.13 1.55 15.34
CA ALA A 77 0.24 1.09 15.55
C ALA A 77 1.08 1.15 14.27
N ILE A 78 0.47 0.81 13.12
CA ILE A 78 1.12 0.89 11.81
C ILE A 78 1.53 2.33 11.49
N LYS A 79 0.61 3.29 11.64
CA LYS A 79 0.92 4.69 11.34
C LYS A 79 1.95 5.27 12.30
N GLU A 80 1.91 4.87 13.57
CA GLU A 80 2.94 5.26 14.54
C GLU A 80 4.31 4.72 14.14
N LEU A 81 4.39 3.46 13.75
CA LEU A 81 5.65 2.85 13.29
C LEU A 81 6.23 3.60 12.10
N LEU A 82 5.41 3.85 11.09
CA LEU A 82 5.85 4.53 9.87
C LEU A 82 6.33 5.95 10.17
N THR A 83 5.62 6.66 11.03
CA THR A 83 5.99 8.02 11.43
C THR A 83 7.29 8.03 12.22
N ASP A 84 7.44 7.14 13.20
CA ASP A 84 8.62 7.04 14.03
C ASP A 84 9.87 6.63 13.23
N ARG A 85 9.68 5.81 12.20
CA ARG A 85 10.79 5.31 11.39
C ARG A 85 11.00 6.11 10.10
N HIS A 86 10.22 7.17 9.89
CA HIS A 86 10.33 8.05 8.72
C HIS A 86 10.16 7.30 7.40
N ILE A 87 9.14 6.43 7.35
CA ILE A 87 8.83 5.59 6.19
C ILE A 87 7.57 6.10 5.51
N ALA A 88 7.68 6.41 4.22
CA ALA A 88 6.55 6.75 3.37
C ALA A 88 6.09 5.53 2.58
N LEU A 89 4.81 5.49 2.27
CA LEU A 89 4.21 4.43 1.45
C LEU A 89 3.48 5.01 0.26
N ASN A 90 3.61 4.36 -0.87
CA ASN A 90 2.76 4.59 -2.03
C ASN A 90 2.82 3.36 -2.92
N ASP A 91 1.93 3.30 -3.91
CA ASP A 91 1.96 2.24 -4.90
C ASP A 91 2.38 2.83 -6.25
N THR A 92 2.74 1.97 -7.21
CA THR A 92 3.29 2.42 -8.50
C THR A 92 2.26 3.05 -9.42
N ALA A 93 0.96 2.84 -9.17
CA ALA A 93 -0.10 3.35 -10.03
C ALA A 93 -1.18 4.06 -9.23
N ARG A 94 -1.75 5.12 -9.82
CA ARG A 94 -2.90 5.85 -9.26
C ARG A 94 -4.22 5.37 -9.86
N GLU A 95 -4.19 4.91 -11.11
CA GLU A 95 -5.37 4.38 -11.80
C GLU A 95 -5.00 3.15 -12.61
N VAL A 96 -5.81 2.11 -12.53
CA VAL A 96 -5.58 0.85 -13.24
C VAL A 96 -6.89 0.29 -13.79
N ARG A 97 -6.78 -0.62 -14.77
CA ARG A 97 -7.83 -1.56 -15.13
C ARG A 97 -7.40 -2.93 -14.64
N ARG A 98 -8.31 -3.59 -13.97
CA ARG A 98 -8.03 -4.93 -13.43
C ARG A 98 -8.50 -5.97 -14.43
N LEU A 99 -7.55 -6.64 -15.05
CA LEU A 99 -7.85 -7.56 -16.15
C LEU A 99 -8.50 -8.87 -15.71
N LYS A 100 -8.22 -9.31 -14.46
CA LYS A 100 -8.78 -10.57 -13.93
C LYS A 100 -9.29 -10.43 -12.49
N GLY A 101 -9.59 -9.22 -12.06
CA GLY A 101 -10.20 -8.99 -10.76
C GLY A 101 -9.30 -9.22 -9.54
N ASN A 102 -7.99 -9.33 -9.73
CA ASN A 102 -7.06 -9.53 -8.62
C ASN A 102 -5.96 -8.46 -8.60
N ALA A 103 -5.08 -8.48 -7.60
CA ALA A 103 -4.04 -7.47 -7.40
C ALA A 103 -2.68 -7.87 -8.00
N SER A 104 -2.60 -8.96 -8.74
CA SER A 104 -1.36 -9.37 -9.38
C SER A 104 -0.94 -8.38 -10.46
N ASP A 105 0.32 -7.94 -10.47
CA ASP A 105 0.87 -7.05 -11.50
C ASP A 105 0.66 -7.60 -12.90
N LYS A 106 0.68 -8.91 -13.06
CA LYS A 106 0.48 -9.59 -14.32
C LYS A 106 -0.87 -9.27 -14.96
N PHE A 107 -1.88 -8.91 -14.14
CA PHE A 107 -3.24 -8.68 -14.59
C PHE A 107 -3.71 -7.23 -14.38
N LEU A 108 -2.77 -6.31 -14.18
CA LEU A 108 -3.08 -4.89 -14.08
C LEU A 108 -2.66 -4.15 -15.33
N ASP A 109 -3.55 -3.31 -15.83
CA ASP A 109 -3.27 -2.37 -16.90
C ASP A 109 -3.15 -0.98 -16.25
N ILE A 110 -1.94 -0.45 -16.17
CA ILE A 110 -1.68 0.84 -15.52
C ILE A 110 -2.13 1.96 -16.45
N ILE A 111 -3.14 2.71 -16.00
CA ILE A 111 -3.67 3.85 -16.76
C ILE A 111 -2.94 5.13 -16.36
N THR A 112 -2.74 5.34 -15.06
CA THR A 112 -2.08 6.52 -14.54
C THR A 112 -1.02 6.09 -13.53
N PRO A 113 0.28 6.23 -13.86
CA PRO A 113 1.33 5.93 -12.89
C PRO A 113 1.39 6.99 -11.79
N VAL A 114 2.02 6.65 -10.67
CA VAL A 114 2.25 7.62 -9.61
C VAL A 114 3.21 8.72 -10.10
N PRO A 115 2.97 10.01 -9.76
CA PRO A 115 3.90 11.10 -10.13
C PRO A 115 5.12 11.08 -9.22
N LEU A 116 6.04 10.15 -9.46
CA LEU A 116 7.16 9.86 -8.57
C LEU A 116 8.07 11.06 -8.31
N TYR A 117 8.36 11.84 -9.36
CA TYR A 117 9.22 13.01 -9.22
C TYR A 117 8.61 14.03 -8.23
N GLU A 118 7.33 14.33 -8.39
CA GLU A 118 6.62 15.25 -7.50
C GLU A 118 6.56 14.72 -6.08
N LEU A 119 6.31 13.42 -5.93
CA LEU A 119 6.26 12.77 -4.63
C LEU A 119 7.61 12.87 -3.90
N LEU A 120 8.70 12.54 -4.59
CA LEU A 120 10.05 12.61 -4.02
C LEU A 120 10.49 14.05 -3.73
N SER A 121 10.02 15.02 -4.51
CA SER A 121 10.30 16.43 -4.26
C SER A 121 9.76 16.90 -2.91
N GLY A 122 8.70 16.27 -2.42
CA GLY A 122 8.12 16.52 -1.10
C GLY A 122 8.83 15.80 0.04
N MET A 123 9.88 15.03 -0.25
CA MET A 123 10.59 14.20 0.73
C MET A 123 12.11 14.47 0.66
N PRO A 124 12.59 15.67 1.07
CA PRO A 124 14.01 16.03 0.88
C PRO A 124 14.98 15.13 1.65
N GLU A 125 14.51 14.44 2.69
CA GLU A 125 15.35 13.51 3.47
C GLU A 125 15.41 12.11 2.88
N CYS A 126 14.67 11.85 1.79
CA CYS A 126 14.64 10.54 1.15
C CYS A 126 15.78 10.44 0.13
N HIS A 127 16.74 9.56 0.40
CA HIS A 127 17.88 9.31 -0.46
C HIS A 127 17.84 7.87 -0.98
N THR A 128 18.31 7.68 -2.20
CA THR A 128 18.48 6.34 -2.75
C THR A 128 19.78 5.71 -2.29
#